data_b9e5e7da0f3b3e9e77aa5c06b646136d
#
_entry.id   b9e5e7da0f3b3e9e77aa5c06b646136d
#
_cell.length_a   1.000
_cell.length_b   1.000
_cell.length_c   1.000
_cell.angle_alpha   90.00
_cell.angle_beta   90.00
_cell.angle_gamma   90.00
#
_symmetry.space_group_name_H-M   'P 1'
#
loop_
_entity.id
_entity.type
_entity.pdbx_description
1 polymer ?
#
loop_
_entity_poly.entity_id
_entity_poly.type
_entity_poly.pdbx_seq_one_letter_code
_entity_poly.pdbx_strand_id
1 'polypeptide(L)'
;LGKPGMQQTLAVAFVWGSLALTYDLLFGFTGLLSFGHALYFATGVYVSCILINHDVVSWWLAAIIATGVSAVLAALVGAASLRTTGITFAMVTLAFGEAGHVIVNRNFFNLTGGENGIALNADNIPQFWIGVVNTKYIYWLSLAALIFTYAVIWWVTESSAGRVFAALRDNEQRVQVLGLNTQRFKLLSFVISGTLAGMLGFVMLIAAGSAAPRFAESGVTIALLLMVVIGGAVTRWGAVLGGIFYSFASTRMQDLTQQESFKSIPEWIGGPIAEPALLLGLVFILIVMFAPGGLSGAYYRLRLRALTRKSS
;
A
#
# COMPACT_ATOMS: atom_id res chain seq x y z
N LEU A 1 20.51 -11.06 9.01
CA LEU A 1 20.33 -9.58 8.95
C LEU A 1 21.60 -8.81 8.51
N GLY A 2 22.74 -9.49 8.30
CA GLY A 2 24.01 -8.83 7.93
C GLY A 2 24.25 -8.62 6.43
N LYS A 3 23.38 -9.05 5.53
CA LYS A 3 23.55 -8.90 4.08
C LYS A 3 22.74 -7.68 3.58
N PRO A 4 23.39 -6.69 2.92
CA PRO A 4 22.73 -5.47 2.46
C PRO A 4 21.47 -5.72 1.58
N GLY A 5 21.55 -6.69 0.67
CA GLY A 5 20.40 -7.02 -0.20
C GLY A 5 19.17 -7.53 0.58
N MET A 6 19.38 -8.28 1.68
CA MET A 6 18.27 -8.73 2.51
C MET A 6 17.61 -7.58 3.30
N GLN A 7 18.43 -6.62 3.77
CA GLN A 7 17.93 -5.43 4.43
C GLN A 7 17.09 -4.56 3.49
N GLN A 8 17.52 -4.42 2.24
CA GLN A 8 16.78 -3.68 1.20
C GLN A 8 15.43 -4.34 0.91
N THR A 9 15.41 -5.66 0.70
CA THR A 9 14.17 -6.41 0.47
C THR A 9 13.20 -6.26 1.65
N LEU A 10 13.70 -6.35 2.89
CA LEU A 10 12.89 -6.16 4.08
C LEU A 10 12.38 -4.72 4.23
N ALA A 11 13.20 -3.72 3.92
CA ALA A 11 12.79 -2.32 3.95
C ALA A 11 11.60 -2.07 3.01
N VAL A 12 11.69 -2.54 1.77
CA VAL A 12 10.61 -2.44 0.78
C VAL A 12 9.38 -3.24 1.24
N ALA A 13 9.57 -4.44 1.80
CA ALA A 13 8.48 -5.25 2.32
C ALA A 13 7.73 -4.57 3.48
N PHE A 14 8.43 -3.85 4.35
CA PHE A 14 7.80 -3.07 5.43
C PHE A 14 6.97 -1.91 4.89
N VAL A 15 7.43 -1.24 3.84
CA VAL A 15 6.63 -0.19 3.18
C VAL A 15 5.36 -0.78 2.56
N TRP A 16 5.47 -1.91 1.84
CA TRP A 16 4.30 -2.58 1.27
C TRP A 16 3.34 -3.10 2.35
N GLY A 17 3.86 -3.67 3.44
CA GLY A 17 3.04 -4.09 4.58
C GLY A 17 2.30 -2.93 5.25
N SER A 18 2.97 -1.78 5.39
CA SER A 18 2.36 -0.55 5.91
C SER A 18 1.28 -0.02 4.97
N LEU A 19 1.56 -0.02 3.66
CA LEU A 19 0.64 0.45 2.64
C LEU A 19 -0.61 -0.46 2.56
N ALA A 20 -0.43 -1.78 2.65
CA ALA A 20 -1.53 -2.73 2.76
C ALA A 20 -2.41 -2.45 4.00
N LEU A 21 -1.80 -2.10 5.13
CA LEU A 21 -2.53 -1.76 6.34
C LEU A 21 -3.32 -0.45 6.19
N THR A 22 -2.79 0.57 5.48
CA THR A 22 -3.56 1.78 5.17
C THR A 22 -4.75 1.49 4.27
N TYR A 23 -4.59 0.58 3.32
CA TYR A 23 -5.68 0.13 2.45
C TYR A 23 -6.73 -0.69 3.21
N ASP A 24 -6.32 -1.52 4.18
CA ASP A 24 -7.23 -2.28 5.04
C ASP A 24 -8.13 -1.37 5.89
N LEU A 25 -7.67 -0.17 6.27
CA LEU A 25 -8.53 0.82 6.94
C LEU A 25 -9.74 1.20 6.08
N LEU A 26 -9.57 1.34 4.76
CA LEU A 26 -10.65 1.63 3.83
C LEU A 26 -11.48 0.38 3.51
N PHE A 27 -10.82 -0.67 3.04
CA PHE A 27 -11.48 -1.87 2.54
C PHE A 27 -12.01 -2.75 3.68
N GLY A 28 -11.16 -3.09 4.63
CA GLY A 28 -11.49 -4.01 5.72
C GLY A 28 -12.34 -3.36 6.79
N PHE A 29 -11.88 -2.25 7.37
CA PHE A 29 -12.57 -1.63 8.51
C PHE A 29 -13.77 -0.78 8.12
N THR A 30 -13.73 -0.05 7.00
CA THR A 30 -14.82 0.87 6.59
C THR A 30 -15.73 0.28 5.51
N GLY A 31 -15.29 -0.76 4.79
CA GLY A 31 -16.06 -1.38 3.71
C GLY A 31 -16.03 -0.60 2.39
N LEU A 32 -15.05 0.27 2.18
CA LEU A 32 -14.91 1.08 0.98
C LEU A 32 -13.91 0.46 0.02
N LEU A 33 -14.37 -0.12 -1.08
CA LEU A 33 -13.52 -0.66 -2.13
C LEU A 33 -13.06 0.48 -3.06
N SER A 34 -11.87 1.04 -2.80
CA SER A 34 -11.27 2.11 -3.60
C SER A 34 -10.17 1.55 -4.49
N PHE A 35 -10.20 1.84 -5.80
CA PHE A 35 -9.12 1.51 -6.73
C PHE A 35 -8.15 2.67 -6.98
N GLY A 36 -8.33 3.79 -6.30
CA GLY A 36 -7.46 4.97 -6.47
C GLY A 36 -6.36 5.12 -5.42
N HIS A 37 -6.06 4.11 -4.61
CA HIS A 37 -5.11 4.23 -3.49
C HIS A 37 -3.68 4.52 -3.94
N ALA A 38 -3.28 3.97 -5.09
CA ALA A 38 -1.99 4.22 -5.72
C ALA A 38 -1.74 5.73 -6.01
N LEU A 39 -2.80 6.50 -6.28
CA LEU A 39 -2.70 7.94 -6.51
C LEU A 39 -2.08 8.69 -5.33
N TYR A 40 -2.52 8.39 -4.10
CA TYR A 40 -2.03 9.07 -2.89
C TYR A 40 -0.59 8.66 -2.58
N PHE A 41 -0.29 7.39 -2.75
CA PHE A 41 1.05 6.85 -2.61
C PHE A 41 2.02 7.48 -3.63
N ALA A 42 1.66 7.49 -4.91
CA ALA A 42 2.45 8.10 -5.97
C ALA A 42 2.62 9.62 -5.77
N THR A 43 1.58 10.31 -5.29
CA THR A 43 1.67 11.74 -4.94
C THR A 43 2.76 11.95 -3.89
N GLY A 44 2.80 11.10 -2.85
CA GLY A 44 3.87 11.13 -1.84
C GLY A 44 5.26 10.93 -2.43
N VAL A 45 5.41 9.96 -3.35
CA VAL A 45 6.68 9.67 -4.05
C VAL A 45 7.12 10.86 -4.90
N TYR A 46 6.24 11.32 -5.81
CA TYR A 46 6.60 12.32 -6.81
C TYR A 46 6.77 13.72 -6.23
N VAL A 47 5.87 14.15 -5.34
CA VAL A 47 5.99 15.48 -4.70
C VAL A 47 7.27 15.56 -3.88
N SER A 48 7.59 14.52 -3.12
CA SER A 48 8.85 14.49 -2.37
C SER A 48 10.07 14.52 -3.31
N CYS A 49 10.07 13.72 -4.38
CA CYS A 49 11.17 13.65 -5.33
C CYS A 49 11.40 15.00 -6.03
N ILE A 50 10.33 15.64 -6.50
CA ILE A 50 10.41 16.93 -7.18
C ILE A 50 10.95 18.02 -6.23
N LEU A 51 10.43 18.10 -5.01
CA LEU A 51 10.85 19.11 -4.04
C LEU A 51 12.33 18.95 -3.63
N ILE A 52 12.80 17.72 -3.49
CA ILE A 52 14.19 17.41 -3.13
C ILE A 52 15.11 17.71 -4.33
N ASN A 53 14.77 17.25 -5.53
CA ASN A 53 15.64 17.39 -6.70
C ASN A 53 15.84 18.83 -7.13
N HIS A 54 14.83 19.69 -6.95
CA HIS A 54 14.93 21.12 -7.23
C HIS A 54 15.48 21.94 -6.07
N ASP A 55 15.89 21.30 -4.97
CA ASP A 55 16.43 21.95 -3.76
C ASP A 55 15.51 23.07 -3.20
N VAL A 56 14.19 22.91 -3.41
CA VAL A 56 13.19 23.90 -2.96
C VAL A 56 13.10 23.93 -1.44
N VAL A 57 13.20 22.75 -0.81
CA VAL A 57 13.11 22.58 0.65
C VAL A 57 13.98 21.41 1.10
N SER A 58 14.34 21.42 2.38
CA SER A 58 15.04 20.30 3.00
C SER A 58 14.20 19.00 2.93
N TRP A 59 14.85 17.85 2.86
CA TRP A 59 14.24 16.52 2.69
C TRP A 59 13.11 16.22 3.68
N TRP A 60 13.21 16.66 4.94
CA TRP A 60 12.18 16.43 5.96
C TRP A 60 10.94 17.32 5.74
N LEU A 61 11.14 18.57 5.26
CA LEU A 61 10.03 19.44 4.83
C LEU A 61 9.34 18.89 3.59
N ALA A 62 10.10 18.34 2.63
CA ALA A 62 9.54 17.67 1.46
C ALA A 62 8.62 16.51 1.87
N ALA A 63 8.99 15.71 2.88
CA ALA A 63 8.16 14.65 3.43
C ALA A 63 6.84 15.17 4.02
N ILE A 64 6.90 16.26 4.80
CA ILE A 64 5.70 16.88 5.40
C ILE A 64 4.79 17.47 4.33
N ILE A 65 5.35 18.21 3.37
CA ILE A 65 4.58 18.83 2.27
C ILE A 65 3.93 17.74 1.42
N ALA A 66 4.66 16.69 1.02
CA ALA A 66 4.12 15.58 0.23
C ALA A 66 2.99 14.85 0.95
N THR A 67 3.14 14.63 2.27
CA THR A 67 2.07 14.06 3.11
C THR A 67 0.85 14.99 3.15
N GLY A 68 1.05 16.30 3.30
CA GLY A 68 -0.01 17.30 3.29
C GLY A 68 -0.74 17.38 1.94
N VAL A 69 0.00 17.37 0.84
CA VAL A 69 -0.57 17.34 -0.53
C VAL A 69 -1.40 16.07 -0.74
N SER A 70 -0.90 14.91 -0.31
CA SER A 70 -1.64 13.65 -0.38
C SER A 70 -2.91 13.68 0.47
N ALA A 71 -2.88 14.33 1.64
CA ALA A 71 -4.07 14.51 2.49
C ALA A 71 -5.13 15.37 1.82
N VAL A 72 -4.73 16.50 1.23
CA VAL A 72 -5.64 17.39 0.48
C VAL A 72 -6.22 16.66 -0.73
N LEU A 73 -5.39 15.97 -1.49
CA LEU A 73 -5.84 15.19 -2.64
C LEU A 73 -6.82 14.09 -2.23
N ALA A 74 -6.54 13.37 -1.12
CA ALA A 74 -7.45 12.38 -0.58
C ALA A 74 -8.78 13.00 -0.13
N ALA A 75 -8.77 14.18 0.45
CA ALA A 75 -9.98 14.90 0.84
C ALA A 75 -10.82 15.30 -0.40
N LEU A 76 -10.18 15.85 -1.45
CA LEU A 76 -10.85 16.26 -2.69
C LEU A 76 -11.45 15.07 -3.44
N VAL A 77 -10.63 14.04 -3.70
CA VAL A 77 -11.09 12.83 -4.40
C VAL A 77 -12.13 12.07 -3.58
N GLY A 78 -11.91 11.97 -2.25
CA GLY A 78 -12.87 11.35 -1.35
C GLY A 78 -14.20 12.08 -1.33
N ALA A 79 -14.21 13.42 -1.21
CA ALA A 79 -15.43 14.20 -1.23
C ALA A 79 -16.21 14.08 -2.56
N ALA A 80 -15.50 13.97 -3.68
CA ALA A 80 -16.11 13.77 -4.99
C ALA A 80 -16.67 12.33 -5.14
N SER A 81 -15.85 11.33 -4.82
CA SER A 81 -16.15 9.91 -5.03
C SER A 81 -17.24 9.39 -4.08
N LEU A 82 -17.27 9.85 -2.83
CA LEU A 82 -18.26 9.43 -1.82
C LEU A 82 -19.70 9.91 -2.09
N ARG A 83 -19.91 10.71 -3.15
CA ARG A 83 -21.25 11.00 -3.66
C ARG A 83 -21.89 9.80 -4.37
N THR A 84 -21.09 8.80 -4.69
CA THR A 84 -21.49 7.54 -5.29
C THR A 84 -21.30 6.39 -4.31
N THR A 85 -21.92 5.25 -4.57
CA THR A 85 -21.87 4.08 -3.68
C THR A 85 -21.59 2.81 -4.47
N GLY A 86 -21.12 1.76 -3.77
CA GLY A 86 -20.91 0.43 -4.35
C GLY A 86 -19.90 0.44 -5.50
N ILE A 87 -20.25 -0.21 -6.61
CA ILE A 87 -19.37 -0.36 -7.78
C ILE A 87 -19.06 1.00 -8.43
N THR A 88 -20.01 1.93 -8.45
CA THR A 88 -19.80 3.27 -9.01
C THR A 88 -18.72 4.03 -8.25
N PHE A 89 -18.67 3.93 -6.92
CA PHE A 89 -17.59 4.51 -6.11
C PHE A 89 -16.22 3.91 -6.51
N ALA A 90 -16.14 2.60 -6.67
CA ALA A 90 -14.92 1.90 -7.08
C ALA A 90 -14.44 2.38 -8.45
N MET A 91 -15.36 2.54 -9.42
CA MET A 91 -15.03 3.03 -10.77
C MET A 91 -14.60 4.50 -10.80
N VAL A 92 -15.24 5.36 -10.01
CA VAL A 92 -14.84 6.78 -9.89
C VAL A 92 -13.44 6.90 -9.28
N THR A 93 -13.14 6.14 -8.23
CA THR A 93 -11.81 6.16 -7.63
C THR A 93 -10.74 5.58 -8.56
N LEU A 94 -11.06 4.57 -9.38
CA LEU A 94 -10.20 4.05 -10.44
C LEU A 94 -9.90 5.14 -11.47
N ALA A 95 -10.93 5.86 -11.94
CA ALA A 95 -10.76 6.93 -12.92
C ALA A 95 -9.83 8.06 -12.42
N PHE A 96 -9.93 8.43 -11.13
CA PHE A 96 -8.99 9.38 -10.52
C PHE A 96 -7.57 8.79 -10.44
N GLY A 97 -7.42 7.51 -10.10
CA GLY A 97 -6.13 6.82 -10.09
C GLY A 97 -5.47 6.82 -11.46
N GLU A 98 -6.21 6.44 -12.51
CA GLU A 98 -5.73 6.43 -13.90
C GLU A 98 -5.43 7.85 -14.41
N ALA A 99 -6.23 8.85 -14.05
CA ALA A 99 -5.92 10.24 -14.40
C ALA A 99 -4.57 10.68 -13.80
N GLY A 100 -4.29 10.30 -12.53
CA GLY A 100 -2.99 10.55 -11.90
C GLY A 100 -1.85 9.83 -12.61
N HIS A 101 -2.04 8.55 -12.95
CA HIS A 101 -1.07 7.77 -13.72
C HIS A 101 -0.76 8.42 -15.09
N VAL A 102 -1.79 8.85 -15.82
CA VAL A 102 -1.62 9.56 -17.11
C VAL A 102 -0.86 10.86 -16.94
N ILE A 103 -1.16 11.67 -15.91
CA ILE A 103 -0.43 12.93 -15.63
C ILE A 103 1.06 12.65 -15.41
N VAL A 104 1.38 11.64 -14.63
CA VAL A 104 2.76 11.23 -14.36
C VAL A 104 3.45 10.74 -15.63
N ASN A 105 2.81 9.85 -16.37
CA ASN A 105 3.41 9.16 -17.52
C ASN A 105 3.59 10.08 -18.73
N ARG A 106 2.64 11.01 -18.94
CA ARG A 106 2.70 11.99 -20.03
C ARG A 106 3.63 13.18 -19.75
N ASN A 107 4.11 13.33 -18.51
CA ASN A 107 5.03 14.39 -18.12
C ASN A 107 4.56 15.80 -18.55
N PHE A 108 3.27 16.11 -18.37
CA PHE A 108 2.65 17.36 -18.86
C PHE A 108 3.38 18.63 -18.42
N PHE A 109 4.03 18.61 -17.29
CA PHE A 109 4.72 19.78 -16.72
C PHE A 109 6.25 19.66 -16.80
N ASN A 110 6.79 18.67 -17.52
CA ASN A 110 8.22 18.33 -17.56
C ASN A 110 8.86 18.13 -16.15
N LEU A 111 8.05 17.67 -15.18
CA LEU A 111 8.46 17.51 -13.78
C LEU A 111 8.54 16.04 -13.35
N THR A 112 7.87 15.13 -14.08
CA THR A 112 7.72 13.73 -13.65
C THR A 112 8.67 12.75 -14.34
N GLY A 113 9.42 13.21 -15.36
CA GLY A 113 10.32 12.34 -16.14
C GLY A 113 9.59 11.37 -17.08
N GLY A 114 8.25 11.38 -17.13
CA GLY A 114 7.45 10.49 -17.99
C GLY A 114 7.69 9.02 -17.72
N GLU A 115 7.79 8.21 -18.77
CA GLU A 115 7.98 6.75 -18.69
C GLU A 115 9.27 6.33 -17.95
N ASN A 116 10.31 7.17 -18.00
CA ASN A 116 11.58 6.89 -17.33
C ASN A 116 11.56 7.19 -15.83
N GLY A 117 10.59 7.99 -15.36
CA GLY A 117 10.54 8.47 -13.98
C GLY A 117 11.67 9.47 -13.66
N ILE A 118 11.89 9.72 -12.38
CA ILE A 118 12.90 10.67 -11.88
C ILE A 118 13.81 9.95 -10.88
N ALA A 119 15.11 9.97 -11.13
CA ALA A 119 16.08 9.54 -10.13
C ALA A 119 16.17 10.57 -9.01
N LEU A 120 16.31 10.11 -7.78
CA LEU A 120 16.50 10.98 -6.63
C LEU A 120 17.91 11.53 -6.63
N ASN A 121 18.05 12.87 -6.53
CA ASN A 121 19.37 13.49 -6.46
C ASN A 121 20.01 13.22 -5.10
N ALA A 122 21.14 12.53 -5.13
CA ALA A 122 21.87 12.12 -3.95
C ALA A 122 22.49 13.32 -3.18
N ASP A 123 22.78 14.43 -3.86
CA ASP A 123 23.43 15.59 -3.25
C ASP A 123 22.53 16.33 -2.24
N ASN A 124 21.21 16.25 -2.44
CA ASN A 124 20.21 16.96 -1.65
C ASN A 124 19.66 16.12 -0.46
N ILE A 125 20.26 14.95 -0.22
CA ILE A 125 19.86 14.04 0.86
C ILE A 125 21.06 13.72 1.75
N PRO A 126 20.86 13.52 3.06
CA PRO A 126 21.94 13.09 3.94
C PRO A 126 22.63 11.81 3.45
N GLN A 127 23.95 11.81 3.42
CA GLN A 127 24.76 10.68 2.91
C GLN A 127 24.46 9.33 3.58
N PHE A 128 23.94 9.33 4.81
CA PHE A 128 23.57 8.09 5.50
C PHE A 128 22.36 7.38 4.89
N TRP A 129 21.62 8.00 3.95
CA TRP A 129 20.53 7.34 3.20
C TRP A 129 20.92 6.92 1.79
N ILE A 130 22.19 7.12 1.42
CA ILE A 130 22.66 6.87 0.07
C ILE A 130 23.62 5.65 0.07
N GLY A 131 23.44 4.80 -0.92
CA GLY A 131 24.36 3.70 -1.19
C GLY A 131 24.05 2.40 -0.44
N VAL A 132 24.58 1.32 -1.00
CA VAL A 132 24.34 -0.06 -0.52
C VAL A 132 24.85 -0.29 0.90
N VAL A 133 25.89 0.45 1.32
CA VAL A 133 26.46 0.36 2.67
C VAL A 133 25.50 0.90 3.73
N ASN A 134 24.66 1.84 3.36
CA ASN A 134 23.74 2.56 4.25
C ASN A 134 22.32 1.96 4.29
N THR A 135 22.10 0.82 3.66
CA THR A 135 20.79 0.10 3.64
C THR A 135 20.24 -0.16 5.05
N LYS A 136 21.11 -0.21 6.06
CA LYS A 136 20.72 -0.33 7.46
C LYS A 136 19.82 0.83 7.93
N TYR A 137 20.11 2.05 7.51
CA TYR A 137 19.31 3.22 7.92
C TYR A 137 17.96 3.24 7.20
N ILE A 138 17.90 2.83 5.92
CA ILE A 138 16.68 2.67 5.15
C ILE A 138 15.78 1.60 5.79
N TYR A 139 16.37 0.49 6.23
CA TYR A 139 15.66 -0.56 6.98
C TYR A 139 15.00 -0.02 8.25
N TRP A 140 15.74 0.74 9.07
CA TRP A 140 15.21 1.31 10.30
C TRP A 140 14.15 2.39 10.03
N LEU A 141 14.31 3.20 8.98
CA LEU A 141 13.30 4.16 8.55
C LEU A 141 11.99 3.46 8.15
N SER A 142 12.09 2.42 7.32
CA SER A 142 10.92 1.65 6.88
C SER A 142 10.25 0.92 8.04
N LEU A 143 11.01 0.38 8.97
CA LEU A 143 10.48 -0.25 10.18
C LEU A 143 9.79 0.77 11.10
N ALA A 144 10.39 1.95 11.29
CA ALA A 144 9.78 3.05 12.05
C ALA A 144 8.46 3.52 11.41
N ALA A 145 8.43 3.64 10.08
CA ALA A 145 7.22 3.97 9.33
C ALA A 145 6.13 2.90 9.49
N LEU A 146 6.50 1.61 9.49
CA LEU A 146 5.57 0.51 9.75
C LEU A 146 4.98 0.61 11.17
N ILE A 147 5.83 0.79 12.18
CA ILE A 147 5.40 0.90 13.58
C ILE A 147 4.49 2.12 13.76
N PHE A 148 4.86 3.26 13.17
CA PHE A 148 4.08 4.48 13.23
C PHE A 148 2.70 4.29 12.57
N THR A 149 2.67 3.77 11.34
CA THR A 149 1.41 3.49 10.61
C THR A 149 0.54 2.52 11.38
N TYR A 150 1.13 1.46 11.94
CA TYR A 150 0.41 0.48 12.77
C TYR A 150 -0.17 1.14 14.03
N ALA A 151 0.60 1.98 14.72
CA ALA A 151 0.14 2.68 15.91
C ALA A 151 -1.01 3.65 15.61
N VAL A 152 -0.90 4.43 14.52
CA VAL A 152 -1.96 5.36 14.10
C VAL A 152 -3.25 4.60 13.75
N ILE A 153 -3.15 3.54 12.94
CA ILE A 153 -4.33 2.75 12.55
C ILE A 153 -4.91 2.00 13.75
N TRP A 154 -4.07 1.50 14.65
CA TRP A 154 -4.54 0.91 15.90
C TRP A 154 -5.32 1.92 16.74
N TRP A 155 -4.77 3.12 16.94
CA TRP A 155 -5.43 4.20 17.69
C TRP A 155 -6.77 4.61 17.03
N VAL A 156 -6.79 4.77 15.71
CA VAL A 156 -7.99 5.13 14.95
C VAL A 156 -9.07 4.04 15.04
N THR A 157 -8.70 2.79 14.87
CA THR A 157 -9.66 1.66 14.87
C THR A 157 -10.22 1.34 16.25
N GLU A 158 -9.49 1.62 17.34
CA GLU A 158 -9.98 1.47 18.71
C GLU A 158 -10.78 2.69 19.20
N SER A 159 -10.73 3.81 18.47
CA SER A 159 -11.45 5.04 18.82
C SER A 159 -12.97 4.90 18.60
N SER A 160 -13.72 5.94 19.00
CA SER A 160 -15.16 6.02 18.68
C SER A 160 -15.41 6.05 17.17
N ALA A 161 -14.54 6.69 16.40
CA ALA A 161 -14.62 6.70 14.94
C ALA A 161 -14.44 5.30 14.34
N GLY A 162 -13.51 4.50 14.87
CA GLY A 162 -13.28 3.11 14.43
C GLY A 162 -14.51 2.21 14.63
N ARG A 163 -15.24 2.39 15.74
CA ARG A 163 -16.52 1.68 15.95
C ARG A 163 -17.58 2.06 14.92
N VAL A 164 -17.60 3.34 14.53
CA VAL A 164 -18.50 3.79 13.46
C VAL A 164 -18.08 3.23 12.11
N PHE A 165 -16.77 3.12 11.82
CA PHE A 165 -16.27 2.49 10.59
C PHE A 165 -16.76 1.03 10.49
N ALA A 166 -16.61 0.25 11.54
CA ALA A 166 -17.10 -1.12 11.58
C ALA A 166 -18.63 -1.20 11.37
N ALA A 167 -19.39 -0.31 12.01
CA ALA A 167 -20.84 -0.24 11.84
C ALA A 167 -21.24 0.16 10.39
N LEU A 168 -20.49 1.07 9.75
CA LEU A 168 -20.70 1.46 8.35
C LEU A 168 -20.48 0.29 7.39
N ARG A 169 -19.44 -0.50 7.63
CA ARG A 169 -19.15 -1.70 6.84
C ARG A 169 -20.28 -2.73 6.95
N ASP A 170 -20.81 -2.92 8.16
CA ASP A 170 -21.85 -3.93 8.40
C ASP A 170 -23.20 -3.47 7.85
N ASN A 171 -23.60 -2.22 8.08
CA ASN A 171 -24.84 -1.67 7.52
C ASN A 171 -24.90 -0.14 7.62
N GLU A 172 -24.67 0.54 6.49
CA GLU A 172 -24.71 2.00 6.41
C GLU A 172 -26.06 2.60 6.77
N GLN A 173 -27.16 1.96 6.36
CA GLN A 173 -28.51 2.48 6.63
C GLN A 173 -28.82 2.52 8.13
N ARG A 174 -28.36 1.51 8.89
CA ARG A 174 -28.52 1.51 10.36
C ARG A 174 -27.79 2.67 11.01
N VAL A 175 -26.59 3.01 10.51
CA VAL A 175 -25.80 4.14 11.04
C VAL A 175 -26.52 5.48 10.74
N GLN A 176 -27.16 5.61 9.58
CA GLN A 176 -27.94 6.79 9.21
C GLN A 176 -29.18 6.97 10.12
N VAL A 177 -29.89 5.88 10.42
CA VAL A 177 -31.07 5.91 11.33
C VAL A 177 -30.68 6.36 12.76
N LEU A 178 -29.43 6.08 13.19
CA LEU A 178 -28.88 6.56 14.46
C LEU A 178 -28.50 8.06 14.44
N GLY A 179 -28.74 8.76 13.32
CA GLY A 179 -28.47 10.20 13.17
C GLY A 179 -27.01 10.55 12.88
N LEU A 180 -26.12 9.57 12.63
CA LEU A 180 -24.72 9.82 12.32
C LEU A 180 -24.54 10.16 10.83
N ASN A 181 -23.69 11.16 10.55
CA ASN A 181 -23.36 11.54 9.17
C ASN A 181 -22.36 10.54 8.58
N THR A 182 -22.85 9.55 7.85
CA THR A 182 -22.05 8.46 7.26
C THR A 182 -20.95 8.99 6.31
N GLN A 183 -21.26 10.03 5.53
CA GLN A 183 -20.30 10.60 4.58
C GLN A 183 -19.08 11.22 5.28
N ARG A 184 -19.27 11.89 6.42
CA ARG A 184 -18.14 12.46 7.18
C ARG A 184 -17.19 11.40 7.71
N PHE A 185 -17.72 10.29 8.22
CA PHE A 185 -16.91 9.19 8.72
C PHE A 185 -16.20 8.44 7.58
N LYS A 186 -16.86 8.21 6.46
CA LYS A 186 -16.23 7.65 5.26
C LYS A 186 -15.10 8.55 4.74
N LEU A 187 -15.35 9.86 4.67
CA LEU A 187 -14.33 10.82 4.26
C LEU A 187 -13.14 10.84 5.24
N LEU A 188 -13.41 10.76 6.54
CA LEU A 188 -12.37 10.71 7.56
C LEU A 188 -11.45 9.50 7.37
N SER A 189 -12.02 8.30 7.20
CA SER A 189 -11.22 7.08 6.94
C SER A 189 -10.42 7.20 5.64
N PHE A 190 -11.02 7.80 4.62
CA PHE A 190 -10.41 8.02 3.32
C PHE A 190 -9.20 8.97 3.38
N VAL A 191 -9.35 10.09 4.09
CA VAL A 191 -8.27 11.08 4.28
C VAL A 191 -7.14 10.49 5.14
N ILE A 192 -7.45 9.81 6.25
CA ILE A 192 -6.42 9.19 7.09
C ILE A 192 -5.62 8.16 6.28
N SER A 193 -6.30 7.30 5.55
CA SER A 193 -5.68 6.26 4.72
C SER A 193 -4.81 6.86 3.62
N GLY A 194 -5.31 7.86 2.87
CA GLY A 194 -4.57 8.54 1.81
C GLY A 194 -3.39 9.36 2.33
N THR A 195 -3.52 10.00 3.50
CA THR A 195 -2.44 10.74 4.15
C THR A 195 -1.28 9.81 4.52
N LEU A 196 -1.60 8.67 5.16
CA LEU A 196 -0.59 7.68 5.53
C LEU A 196 0.04 7.05 4.28
N ALA A 197 -0.73 6.80 3.21
CA ALA A 197 -0.19 6.32 1.94
C ALA A 197 0.80 7.33 1.33
N GLY A 198 0.51 8.63 1.37
CA GLY A 198 1.42 9.68 0.92
C GLY A 198 2.71 9.75 1.74
N MET A 199 2.61 9.63 3.08
CA MET A 199 3.79 9.54 3.94
C MET A 199 4.67 8.33 3.58
N LEU A 200 4.06 7.16 3.32
CA LEU A 200 4.77 5.95 2.89
C LEU A 200 5.38 6.11 1.50
N GLY A 201 4.81 6.98 0.65
CA GLY A 201 5.39 7.35 -0.64
C GLY A 201 6.78 7.98 -0.48
N PHE A 202 6.96 8.91 0.46
CA PHE A 202 8.28 9.44 0.78
C PHE A 202 9.26 8.34 1.24
N VAL A 203 8.83 7.45 2.12
CA VAL A 203 9.68 6.34 2.59
C VAL A 203 10.07 5.42 1.44
N MET A 204 9.13 5.15 0.52
CA MET A 204 9.43 4.35 -0.69
C MET A 204 10.40 5.07 -1.62
N LEU A 205 10.30 6.37 -1.78
CA LEU A 205 11.25 7.16 -2.57
C LEU A 205 12.68 6.97 -2.07
N ILE A 206 12.89 7.07 -0.77
CA ILE A 206 14.21 6.85 -0.14
C ILE A 206 14.66 5.38 -0.31
N ALA A 207 13.74 4.43 -0.17
CA ALA A 207 14.06 3.01 -0.33
C ALA A 207 14.35 2.61 -1.78
N ALA A 208 13.63 3.17 -2.75
CA ALA A 208 13.78 2.86 -4.17
C ALA A 208 14.84 3.72 -4.88
N GLY A 209 15.16 4.91 -4.34
CA GLY A 209 16.08 5.86 -4.95
C GLY A 209 15.54 6.56 -6.21
N SER A 210 14.28 6.38 -6.54
CA SER A 210 13.65 6.97 -7.72
C SER A 210 12.12 7.02 -7.60
N ALA A 211 11.52 8.00 -8.27
CA ALA A 211 10.09 8.08 -8.50
C ALA A 211 9.79 7.46 -9.87
N ALA A 212 9.17 6.28 -9.89
CA ALA A 212 8.85 5.54 -11.11
C ALA A 212 7.34 5.54 -11.38
N PRO A 213 6.89 5.63 -12.66
CA PRO A 213 5.46 5.67 -13.03
C PRO A 213 4.67 4.46 -12.53
N ARG A 214 5.30 3.30 -12.41
CA ARG A 214 4.70 2.08 -11.85
C ARG A 214 4.08 2.27 -10.47
N PHE A 215 4.53 3.24 -9.67
CA PHE A 215 3.93 3.53 -8.37
C PHE A 215 2.56 4.22 -8.45
N ALA A 216 2.23 4.80 -9.60
CA ALA A 216 0.94 5.43 -9.88
C ALA A 216 -0.06 4.50 -10.59
N GLU A 217 0.36 3.31 -11.04
CA GLU A 217 -0.49 2.37 -11.76
C GLU A 217 -1.60 1.81 -10.87
N SER A 218 -2.77 1.58 -11.44
CA SER A 218 -3.89 0.91 -10.77
C SER A 218 -3.55 -0.50 -10.30
N GLY A 219 -2.61 -1.16 -10.96
CA GLY A 219 -2.04 -2.45 -10.56
C GLY A 219 -1.51 -2.46 -9.12
N VAL A 220 -0.96 -1.34 -8.62
CA VAL A 220 -0.54 -1.18 -7.23
C VAL A 220 -1.74 -1.34 -6.28
N THR A 221 -2.87 -0.71 -6.58
CA THR A 221 -4.06 -0.83 -5.72
C THR A 221 -4.64 -2.23 -5.74
N ILE A 222 -4.62 -2.91 -6.89
CA ILE A 222 -5.02 -4.31 -7.00
C ILE A 222 -4.09 -5.20 -6.16
N ALA A 223 -2.78 -4.96 -6.22
CA ALA A 223 -1.81 -5.67 -5.38
C ALA A 223 -2.09 -5.45 -3.88
N LEU A 224 -2.44 -4.24 -3.46
CA LEU A 224 -2.82 -3.95 -2.07
C LEU A 224 -4.08 -4.72 -1.64
N LEU A 225 -5.08 -4.81 -2.53
CA LEU A 225 -6.26 -5.64 -2.28
C LEU A 225 -5.87 -7.11 -2.06
N LEU A 226 -4.99 -7.65 -2.93
CA LEU A 226 -4.48 -9.01 -2.78
C LEU A 226 -3.74 -9.20 -1.44
N MET A 227 -2.86 -8.26 -1.07
CA MET A 227 -2.12 -8.28 0.19
C MET A 227 -3.06 -8.34 1.40
N VAL A 228 -4.10 -7.48 1.42
CA VAL A 228 -5.08 -7.43 2.51
C VAL A 228 -5.91 -8.71 2.58
N VAL A 229 -6.37 -9.24 1.45
CA VAL A 229 -7.18 -10.47 1.42
C VAL A 229 -6.34 -11.70 1.80
N ILE A 230 -5.10 -11.80 1.30
CA ILE A 230 -4.16 -12.87 1.69
C ILE A 230 -3.86 -12.82 3.18
N GLY A 231 -3.60 -11.62 3.71
CA GLY A 231 -3.32 -11.42 5.12
C GLY A 231 -4.54 -11.66 6.03
N GLY A 232 -5.71 -11.32 5.51
CA GLY A 232 -7.00 -11.35 6.21
C GLY A 232 -7.45 -9.94 6.58
N ALA A 233 -8.45 -9.43 5.85
CA ALA A 233 -9.05 -8.13 6.08
C ALA A 233 -9.55 -7.95 7.52
N VAL A 234 -9.60 -6.71 8.00
CA VAL A 234 -10.00 -6.35 9.38
C VAL A 234 -9.01 -6.79 10.46
N THR A 235 -7.95 -7.45 10.08
CA THR A 235 -6.90 -7.84 11.04
C THR A 235 -5.63 -7.06 10.76
N ARG A 236 -5.35 -6.05 11.59
CA ARG A 236 -4.20 -5.15 11.42
C ARG A 236 -2.87 -5.88 11.16
N TRP A 237 -2.56 -6.89 11.96
CA TRP A 237 -1.36 -7.70 11.77
C TRP A 237 -1.42 -8.58 10.51
N GLY A 238 -2.64 -9.01 10.12
CA GLY A 238 -2.84 -9.80 8.92
C GLY A 238 -2.50 -9.00 7.66
N ALA A 239 -3.03 -7.79 7.53
CA ALA A 239 -2.72 -6.91 6.39
C ALA A 239 -1.21 -6.65 6.26
N VAL A 240 -0.51 -6.40 7.38
CA VAL A 240 0.95 -6.23 7.40
C VAL A 240 1.67 -7.49 6.93
N LEU A 241 1.32 -8.65 7.45
CA LEU A 241 1.94 -9.92 7.04
C LEU A 241 1.63 -10.25 5.58
N GLY A 242 0.41 -9.97 5.10
CA GLY A 242 0.04 -10.14 3.71
C GLY A 242 0.89 -9.29 2.77
N GLY A 243 1.13 -8.02 3.13
CA GLY A 243 2.00 -7.12 2.38
C GLY A 243 3.46 -7.54 2.38
N ILE A 244 4.00 -7.96 3.53
CA ILE A 244 5.37 -8.49 3.64
C ILE A 244 5.51 -9.78 2.81
N PHE A 245 4.56 -10.69 2.92
CA PHE A 245 4.55 -11.95 2.15
C PHE A 245 4.51 -11.68 0.65
N TYR A 246 3.59 -10.82 0.21
CA TYR A 246 3.47 -10.46 -1.21
C TYR A 246 4.75 -9.85 -1.76
N SER A 247 5.33 -8.87 -1.06
CA SER A 247 6.56 -8.19 -1.47
C SER A 247 7.74 -9.16 -1.55
N PHE A 248 7.88 -10.03 -0.55
CA PHE A 248 8.94 -11.04 -0.53
C PHE A 248 8.76 -12.08 -1.64
N ALA A 249 7.54 -12.59 -1.83
CA ALA A 249 7.22 -13.54 -2.88
C ALA A 249 7.48 -12.95 -4.27
N SER A 250 7.02 -11.71 -4.52
CA SER A 250 7.25 -11.01 -5.80
C SER A 250 8.74 -10.84 -6.11
N THR A 251 9.55 -10.43 -5.11
CA THR A 251 11.00 -10.27 -5.29
C THR A 251 11.68 -11.63 -5.59
N ARG A 252 11.32 -12.67 -4.84
CA ARG A 252 11.89 -14.02 -5.06
C ARG A 252 11.51 -14.62 -6.40
N MET A 253 10.30 -14.35 -6.86
CA MET A 253 9.87 -14.80 -8.17
C MET A 253 10.63 -14.12 -9.29
N GLN A 254 10.85 -12.80 -9.20
CA GLN A 254 11.70 -12.07 -10.15
C GLN A 254 13.12 -12.63 -10.17
N ASP A 255 13.71 -12.94 -9.02
CA ASP A 255 15.04 -13.55 -8.93
C ASP A 255 15.08 -14.93 -9.63
N LEU A 256 14.05 -15.75 -9.45
CA LEU A 256 13.96 -17.10 -10.07
C LEU A 256 13.80 -17.04 -11.59
N THR A 257 13.03 -16.10 -12.10
CA THR A 257 12.81 -15.94 -13.55
C THR A 257 14.05 -15.45 -14.30
N GLN A 258 14.98 -14.79 -13.58
CA GLN A 258 16.25 -14.35 -14.16
C GLN A 258 17.33 -15.44 -14.20
N GLN A 259 17.11 -16.59 -13.55
CA GLN A 259 18.08 -17.70 -13.58
C GLN A 259 18.08 -18.40 -14.95
N GLU A 260 19.28 -18.81 -15.38
CA GLU A 260 19.45 -19.51 -16.67
C GLU A 260 18.63 -20.80 -16.80
N SER A 261 18.42 -21.49 -15.68
CA SER A 261 17.57 -22.69 -15.60
C SER A 261 16.12 -22.42 -16.00
N PHE A 262 15.62 -21.20 -15.85
CA PHE A 262 14.27 -20.82 -16.24
C PHE A 262 14.19 -20.49 -17.76
N LYS A 263 15.27 -19.98 -18.33
CA LYS A 263 15.36 -19.68 -19.77
C LYS A 263 15.32 -20.93 -20.68
N SER A 264 15.55 -22.11 -20.11
CA SER A 264 15.46 -23.39 -20.84
C SER A 264 14.02 -23.92 -20.98
N ILE A 265 13.05 -23.30 -20.31
CA ILE A 265 11.63 -23.66 -20.40
C ILE A 265 11.03 -23.04 -21.68
N PRO A 266 10.23 -23.79 -22.47
CA PRO A 266 9.57 -23.25 -23.64
C PRO A 266 8.77 -21.99 -23.32
N GLU A 267 8.86 -20.93 -24.15
CA GLU A 267 8.28 -19.61 -23.91
C GLU A 267 6.76 -19.65 -23.60
N TRP A 268 6.02 -20.58 -24.19
CA TRP A 268 4.58 -20.74 -23.98
C TRP A 268 4.21 -21.22 -22.57
N ILE A 269 5.14 -21.88 -21.84
CA ILE A 269 4.99 -22.23 -20.41
C ILE A 269 5.75 -21.24 -19.55
N GLY A 270 6.99 -20.92 -19.93
CA GLY A 270 7.90 -20.07 -19.18
C GLY A 270 7.40 -18.62 -19.09
N GLY A 271 6.85 -18.07 -20.18
CA GLY A 271 6.32 -16.71 -20.20
C GLY A 271 5.25 -16.44 -19.14
N PRO A 272 4.13 -17.16 -19.11
CA PRO A 272 3.09 -16.99 -18.09
C PRO A 272 3.56 -17.25 -16.65
N ILE A 273 4.42 -18.25 -16.46
CA ILE A 273 4.97 -18.58 -15.13
C ILE A 273 6.01 -17.53 -14.66
N ALA A 274 6.67 -16.87 -15.60
CA ALA A 274 7.60 -15.77 -15.31
C ALA A 274 6.91 -14.52 -14.76
N GLU A 275 5.58 -14.37 -15.00
CA GLU A 275 4.83 -13.21 -14.55
C GLU A 275 4.42 -13.35 -13.07
N PRO A 276 5.02 -12.58 -12.12
CA PRO A 276 4.72 -12.70 -10.71
C PRO A 276 3.24 -12.49 -10.39
N ALA A 277 2.56 -11.63 -11.16
CA ALA A 277 1.14 -11.33 -10.97
C ALA A 277 0.25 -12.55 -11.18
N LEU A 278 0.57 -13.41 -12.16
CA LEU A 278 -0.20 -14.64 -12.43
C LEU A 278 -0.09 -15.63 -11.26
N LEU A 279 1.12 -15.89 -10.79
CA LEU A 279 1.33 -16.85 -9.71
C LEU A 279 0.78 -16.34 -8.37
N LEU A 280 0.95 -15.06 -8.09
CA LEU A 280 0.35 -14.44 -6.90
C LEU A 280 -1.18 -14.42 -6.98
N GLY A 281 -1.75 -14.21 -8.17
CA GLY A 281 -3.18 -14.35 -8.42
C GLY A 281 -3.69 -15.77 -8.20
N LEU A 282 -2.94 -16.78 -8.62
CA LEU A 282 -3.29 -18.19 -8.36
C LEU A 282 -3.24 -18.51 -6.86
N VAL A 283 -2.19 -18.07 -6.16
CA VAL A 283 -2.08 -18.20 -4.70
C VAL A 283 -3.25 -17.50 -4.00
N PHE A 284 -3.65 -16.32 -4.48
CA PHE A 284 -4.81 -15.61 -3.98
C PHE A 284 -6.10 -16.44 -4.12
N ILE A 285 -6.37 -17.01 -5.30
CA ILE A 285 -7.55 -17.85 -5.54
C ILE A 285 -7.56 -19.04 -4.58
N LEU A 286 -6.41 -19.72 -4.42
CA LEU A 286 -6.27 -20.84 -3.49
C LEU A 286 -6.54 -20.40 -2.04
N ILE A 287 -6.01 -19.26 -1.60
CA ILE A 287 -6.26 -18.75 -0.24
C ILE A 287 -7.74 -18.41 -0.04
N VAL A 288 -8.38 -17.75 -1.00
CA VAL A 288 -9.81 -17.41 -0.90
C VAL A 288 -10.68 -18.68 -0.85
N MET A 289 -10.34 -19.71 -1.64
CA MET A 289 -11.10 -20.97 -1.65
C MET A 289 -10.92 -21.82 -0.38
N PHE A 290 -9.68 -21.94 0.11
CA PHE A 290 -9.37 -22.89 1.20
C PHE A 290 -9.19 -22.24 2.56
N ALA A 291 -8.90 -20.93 2.62
CA ALA A 291 -8.69 -20.17 3.84
C ALA A 291 -9.53 -18.89 3.88
N PRO A 292 -10.87 -18.98 3.90
CA PRO A 292 -11.72 -17.80 4.02
C PRO A 292 -11.36 -17.05 5.32
N GLY A 293 -10.95 -15.78 5.18
CA GLY A 293 -10.37 -14.95 6.24
C GLY A 293 -8.83 -14.85 6.21
N GLY A 294 -8.17 -15.36 5.16
CA GLY A 294 -6.73 -15.24 4.93
C GLY A 294 -5.87 -15.95 5.97
N LEU A 295 -4.60 -15.54 6.04
CA LEU A 295 -3.63 -16.09 7.00
C LEU A 295 -4.09 -15.92 8.46
N SER A 296 -4.69 -14.78 8.77
CA SER A 296 -5.21 -14.50 10.12
C SER A 296 -6.38 -15.41 10.49
N GLY A 297 -7.31 -15.64 9.57
CA GLY A 297 -8.44 -16.56 9.80
C GLY A 297 -7.99 -18.01 9.97
N ALA A 298 -6.95 -18.45 9.24
CA ALA A 298 -6.33 -19.76 9.43
C ALA A 298 -5.71 -19.90 10.82
N TYR A 299 -4.98 -18.86 11.27
CA TYR A 299 -4.39 -18.84 12.62
C TYR A 299 -5.45 -18.95 13.72
N TYR A 300 -6.54 -18.17 13.65
CA TYR A 300 -7.61 -18.23 14.65
C TYR A 300 -8.30 -19.60 14.68
N ARG A 301 -8.54 -20.22 13.52
CA ARG A 301 -9.10 -21.59 13.46
C ARG A 301 -8.20 -22.63 14.09
N LEU A 302 -6.90 -22.57 13.83
CA LEU A 302 -5.93 -23.48 14.45
C LEU A 302 -5.87 -23.30 15.97
N ARG A 303 -5.89 -22.05 16.44
CA ARG A 303 -5.89 -21.74 17.87
C ARG A 303 -7.15 -22.26 18.58
N LEU A 304 -8.32 -22.09 17.98
CA LEU A 304 -9.57 -22.61 18.53
C LEU A 304 -9.56 -24.14 18.62
N ARG A 305 -9.09 -24.83 17.57
CA ARG A 305 -8.94 -26.31 17.61
C ARG A 305 -7.98 -26.79 18.69
N ALA A 306 -6.89 -26.05 18.94
CA ALA A 306 -5.93 -26.37 19.98
C ALA A 306 -6.53 -26.20 21.39
N LEU A 307 -7.41 -25.20 21.58
CA LEU A 307 -8.08 -24.97 22.87
C LEU A 307 -9.16 -26.05 23.16
N THR A 308 -9.96 -26.41 22.15
CA THR A 308 -10.98 -27.47 22.30
C THR A 308 -10.35 -28.84 22.58
N ARG A 309 -9.16 -29.14 22.04
CA ARG A 309 -8.43 -30.37 22.27
C ARG A 309 -7.79 -30.47 23.68
N LYS A 310 -7.63 -29.34 24.38
CA LYS A 310 -7.15 -29.30 25.78
C LYS A 310 -8.26 -29.44 26.83
N SER A 311 -9.53 -29.26 26.43
CA SER A 311 -10.71 -29.34 27.31
C SER A 311 -11.44 -30.67 27.23
N SER A 312 -11.02 -31.57 26.33
CA SER A 312 -11.41 -32.97 26.25
C SER A 312 -10.30 -33.88 26.83
#